data_d71adbc11f24f06d271cc83ea052ee66
#
_entry.id   d71adbc11f24f06d271cc83ea052ee66
#
_cell.length_a   1.000
_cell.length_b   1.000
_cell.length_c   1.000
_cell.angle_alpha   90.00
_cell.angle_beta   90.00
_cell.angle_gamma   90.00
#
_symmetry.space_group_name_H-M   'P 1'
#
loop_
_entity.id
_entity.type
_entity.pdbx_description
1 polymer ?
#
loop_
_entity_poly.entity_id
_entity_poly.type
_entity_poly.pdbx_seq_one_letter_code
_entity_poly.pdbx_strand_id
1 'polypeptide(L)'
;MRIPKRSKNNSGNGLGTDVILEILSNQTRRKILSILAEEPMYFNQLANNVHVGQQAILRHMAILEKYGIVKSYGEKSTFGAPNRKYYKVCKSFNLNISLSNDSFSITNREEYDGIHKTTSISKLYKDVEALPVHADSLLDFRQALINVENQIQESEEKVNDLRALKQKILYNLHSIFPKDKFDPFERDIIYKIIKSSPDSLESLSELLATSTKETSVAVNHLYTKLSSNEAKRFLRKYQI
;
A
#
# COMPACT_ATOMS: atom_id res chain seq x y z
N MET A 1 -6.72 3.32 29.31
CA MET A 1 -6.53 2.95 27.90
C MET A 1 -6.97 4.13 27.06
N ARG A 2 -6.05 5.01 26.63
CA ARG A 2 -6.37 6.21 25.82
C ARG A 2 -6.11 5.88 24.35
N ILE A 3 -7.16 6.00 23.55
CA ILE A 3 -7.11 5.87 22.10
C ILE A 3 -6.24 7.01 21.54
N PRO A 4 -5.21 6.74 20.72
CA PRO A 4 -4.41 7.81 20.13
C PRO A 4 -5.26 8.68 19.20
N LYS A 5 -5.12 10.00 19.35
CA LYS A 5 -5.79 11.02 18.54
C LYS A 5 -5.42 10.80 17.06
N ARG A 6 -6.45 10.70 16.22
CA ARG A 6 -6.36 10.72 14.77
C ARG A 6 -5.42 11.83 14.31
N SER A 7 -4.34 11.46 13.67
CA SER A 7 -3.56 12.35 12.83
C SER A 7 -4.48 12.87 11.72
N LYS A 8 -4.75 14.17 11.73
CA LYS A 8 -5.38 14.88 10.62
C LYS A 8 -4.32 15.00 9.52
N ASN A 9 -4.29 14.06 8.61
CA ASN A 9 -3.55 14.21 7.37
C ASN A 9 -4.51 14.37 6.19
N ASN A 10 -4.46 15.57 5.70
CA ASN A 10 -4.54 16.05 4.33
C ASN A 10 -5.83 15.85 3.54
N SER A 11 -6.43 17.00 3.30
CA SER A 11 -7.37 17.35 2.23
C SER A 11 -6.73 17.18 0.83
N GLY A 12 -6.68 15.95 0.38
CA GLY A 12 -6.66 15.55 -1.02
C GLY A 12 -7.95 14.77 -1.27
N ASN A 13 -8.51 14.87 -2.45
CA ASN A 13 -9.79 14.27 -2.91
C ASN A 13 -9.77 12.73 -2.93
N GLY A 14 -8.88 12.09 -2.16
CA GLY A 14 -8.56 10.69 -2.11
C GLY A 14 -9.37 9.88 -1.11
N LEU A 15 -9.52 8.58 -1.39
CA LEU A 15 -10.13 7.64 -0.48
C LEU A 15 -9.16 7.31 0.67
N GLY A 16 -9.56 7.64 1.90
CA GLY A 16 -8.79 7.23 3.07
C GLY A 16 -8.63 5.71 3.15
N THR A 17 -7.49 5.25 3.66
CA THR A 17 -7.16 3.82 3.80
C THR A 17 -8.26 3.02 4.51
N ASP A 18 -8.83 3.56 5.61
CA ASP A 18 -9.90 2.90 6.35
C ASP A 18 -11.15 2.69 5.51
N VAL A 19 -11.50 3.67 4.66
CA VAL A 19 -12.65 3.59 3.73
C VAL A 19 -12.41 2.50 2.69
N ILE A 20 -11.20 2.42 2.13
CA ILE A 20 -10.85 1.36 1.17
C ILE A 20 -10.94 -0.02 1.83
N LEU A 21 -10.40 -0.17 3.04
CA LEU A 21 -10.48 -1.41 3.81
C LEU A 21 -11.93 -1.80 4.10
N GLU A 22 -12.77 -0.85 4.52
CA GLU A 22 -14.20 -1.07 4.73
C GLU A 22 -14.88 -1.56 3.44
N ILE A 23 -14.60 -0.92 2.31
CA ILE A 23 -15.16 -1.32 1.02
C ILE A 23 -14.69 -2.72 0.63
N LEU A 24 -13.39 -2.99 0.71
CA LEU A 24 -12.81 -4.26 0.32
C LEU A 24 -13.06 -5.40 1.32
N SER A 25 -13.50 -5.13 2.55
CA SER A 25 -13.86 -6.17 3.53
C SER A 25 -15.00 -7.07 3.05
N ASN A 26 -15.90 -6.55 2.22
CA ASN A 26 -17.08 -7.29 1.74
C ASN A 26 -16.78 -8.01 0.41
N GLN A 27 -17.01 -9.33 0.38
CA GLN A 27 -16.76 -10.16 -0.79
C GLN A 27 -17.60 -9.75 -2.02
N THR A 28 -18.88 -9.40 -1.82
CA THR A 28 -19.75 -8.99 -2.92
C THR A 28 -19.26 -7.69 -3.56
N ARG A 29 -18.81 -6.71 -2.76
CA ARG A 29 -18.23 -5.47 -3.29
C ARG A 29 -16.95 -5.72 -4.09
N ARG A 30 -16.05 -6.60 -3.60
CA ARG A 30 -14.86 -6.99 -4.37
C ARG A 30 -15.24 -7.62 -5.71
N LYS A 31 -16.24 -8.52 -5.73
CA LYS A 31 -16.70 -9.16 -6.96
C LYS A 31 -17.32 -8.14 -7.93
N ILE A 32 -18.13 -7.21 -7.45
CA ILE A 32 -18.68 -6.11 -8.26
C ILE A 32 -17.55 -5.28 -8.89
N LEU A 33 -16.55 -4.89 -8.08
CA LEU A 33 -15.44 -4.08 -8.57
C LEU A 33 -14.58 -4.83 -9.59
N SER A 34 -14.31 -6.13 -9.38
CA SER A 34 -13.58 -6.97 -10.35
C SER A 34 -14.27 -6.99 -11.71
N ILE A 35 -15.59 -7.22 -11.71
CA ILE A 35 -16.37 -7.27 -12.95
C ILE A 35 -16.42 -5.91 -13.66
N LEU A 36 -16.67 -4.82 -12.91
CA LEU A 36 -16.75 -3.47 -13.46
C LEU A 36 -15.40 -2.89 -13.87
N ALA A 37 -14.28 -3.46 -13.39
CA ALA A 37 -12.95 -3.10 -13.83
C ALA A 37 -12.62 -3.63 -15.22
N GLU A 38 -13.25 -4.74 -15.63
CA GLU A 38 -13.11 -5.29 -16.98
C GLU A 38 -13.90 -4.47 -18.00
N GLU A 39 -15.19 -4.22 -17.73
CA GLU A 39 -16.04 -3.43 -18.62
C GLU A 39 -17.25 -2.80 -17.88
N PRO A 40 -17.76 -1.68 -18.38
CA PRO A 40 -19.02 -1.12 -17.87
C PRO A 40 -20.20 -2.06 -18.10
N MET A 41 -21.04 -2.23 -17.08
CA MET A 41 -22.22 -3.11 -17.17
C MET A 41 -23.49 -2.42 -16.71
N TYR A 42 -24.65 -2.80 -17.28
CA TYR A 42 -25.93 -2.42 -16.75
C TYR A 42 -26.38 -3.35 -15.61
N PHE A 43 -27.29 -2.86 -14.78
CA PHE A 43 -27.67 -3.49 -13.51
C PHE A 43 -27.98 -4.99 -13.60
N ASN A 44 -28.78 -5.42 -14.60
CA ASN A 44 -29.18 -6.83 -14.70
C ASN A 44 -28.01 -7.74 -15.09
N GLN A 45 -27.09 -7.27 -15.94
CA GLN A 45 -25.85 -8.03 -16.23
C GLN A 45 -25.02 -8.21 -14.94
N LEU A 46 -24.85 -7.12 -14.20
CA LEU A 46 -24.09 -7.15 -12.96
C LEU A 46 -24.73 -8.11 -11.94
N ALA A 47 -26.06 -8.06 -11.77
CA ALA A 47 -26.78 -8.94 -10.87
C ALA A 47 -26.61 -10.42 -11.23
N ASN A 48 -26.67 -10.74 -12.51
CA ASN A 48 -26.49 -12.12 -12.99
C ASN A 48 -25.05 -12.63 -12.77
N ASN A 49 -24.05 -11.78 -13.02
CA ASN A 49 -22.64 -12.18 -12.89
C ASN A 49 -22.19 -12.31 -11.42
N VAL A 50 -22.77 -11.52 -10.51
CA VAL A 50 -22.42 -11.55 -9.09
C VAL A 50 -23.09 -12.72 -8.34
N HIS A 51 -24.21 -13.24 -8.87
CA HIS A 51 -25.00 -14.32 -8.27
C HIS A 51 -25.55 -14.02 -6.86
N VAL A 52 -25.98 -12.78 -6.63
CA VAL A 52 -26.66 -12.36 -5.40
C VAL A 52 -27.96 -11.62 -5.75
N GLY A 53 -28.89 -11.59 -4.80
CA GLY A 53 -30.19 -10.96 -5.03
C GLY A 53 -30.08 -9.48 -5.42
N GLN A 54 -30.97 -9.01 -6.29
CA GLN A 54 -30.95 -7.63 -6.83
C GLN A 54 -30.93 -6.55 -5.74
N GLN A 55 -31.66 -6.74 -4.66
CA GLN A 55 -31.68 -5.82 -3.51
C GLN A 55 -30.30 -5.70 -2.82
N ALA A 56 -29.56 -6.80 -2.72
CA ALA A 56 -28.21 -6.79 -2.17
C ALA A 56 -27.24 -6.03 -3.08
N ILE A 57 -27.33 -6.25 -4.40
CA ILE A 57 -26.53 -5.50 -5.39
C ILE A 57 -26.80 -4.00 -5.27
N LEU A 58 -28.07 -3.57 -5.19
CA LEU A 58 -28.42 -2.16 -5.05
C LEU A 58 -27.79 -1.52 -3.81
N ARG A 59 -27.78 -2.21 -2.66
CA ARG A 59 -27.13 -1.72 -1.44
C ARG A 59 -25.61 -1.57 -1.61
N HIS A 60 -24.96 -2.56 -2.22
CA HIS A 60 -23.52 -2.50 -2.47
C HIS A 60 -23.17 -1.42 -3.48
N MET A 61 -23.94 -1.27 -4.53
CA MET A 61 -23.78 -0.20 -5.52
C MET A 61 -23.94 1.18 -4.91
N ALA A 62 -24.94 1.38 -4.04
CA ALA A 62 -25.15 2.65 -3.34
C ALA A 62 -23.94 3.04 -2.47
N ILE A 63 -23.28 2.06 -1.82
CA ILE A 63 -22.05 2.29 -1.06
C ILE A 63 -20.91 2.69 -1.99
N LEU A 64 -20.71 1.98 -3.10
CA LEU A 64 -19.63 2.28 -4.06
C LEU A 64 -19.83 3.63 -4.75
N GLU A 65 -21.08 4.00 -5.08
CA GLU A 65 -21.43 5.33 -5.62
C GLU A 65 -21.23 6.43 -4.57
N LYS A 66 -21.61 6.21 -3.29
CA LYS A 66 -21.41 7.16 -2.18
C LYS A 66 -19.94 7.55 -2.02
N TYR A 67 -19.02 6.61 -2.17
CA TYR A 67 -17.58 6.87 -2.08
C TYR A 67 -16.97 7.28 -3.42
N GLY A 68 -17.77 7.38 -4.47
CA GLY A 68 -17.36 7.80 -5.80
C GLY A 68 -16.40 6.85 -6.51
N ILE A 69 -16.37 5.56 -6.12
CA ILE A 69 -15.58 4.53 -6.79
C ILE A 69 -16.24 4.10 -8.09
N VAL A 70 -17.58 4.03 -8.06
CA VAL A 70 -18.40 3.70 -9.23
C VAL A 70 -19.30 4.89 -9.55
N LYS A 71 -19.53 5.14 -10.81
CA LYS A 71 -20.54 6.09 -11.31
C LYS A 71 -21.49 5.40 -12.26
N SER A 72 -22.73 5.86 -12.24
CA SER A 72 -23.73 5.44 -13.21
C SER A 72 -23.91 6.46 -14.32
N TYR A 73 -24.25 5.99 -15.51
CA TYR A 73 -24.63 6.82 -16.66
C TYR A 73 -25.73 6.14 -17.47
N GLY A 74 -26.49 6.93 -18.19
CA GLY A 74 -27.55 6.43 -19.09
C GLY A 74 -27.01 6.27 -20.49
N GLU A 75 -27.31 5.14 -21.15
CA GLU A 75 -27.02 4.93 -22.56
C GLU A 75 -28.30 4.65 -23.34
N LYS A 76 -28.45 5.33 -24.48
CA LYS A 76 -29.60 5.13 -25.35
C LYS A 76 -29.43 3.84 -26.15
N SER A 77 -30.43 3.00 -26.16
CA SER A 77 -30.42 1.82 -27.02
C SER A 77 -30.65 2.23 -28.48
N THR A 78 -29.80 1.72 -29.37
CA THR A 78 -29.90 1.92 -30.82
C THR A 78 -31.08 1.15 -31.47
N PHE A 79 -31.66 0.19 -30.74
CA PHE A 79 -32.72 -0.70 -31.26
C PHE A 79 -34.10 -0.48 -30.64
N GLY A 80 -34.42 0.76 -30.20
CA GLY A 80 -35.73 1.09 -29.65
C GLY A 80 -36.02 0.53 -28.24
N ALA A 81 -35.05 -0.09 -27.59
CA ALA A 81 -35.20 -0.54 -26.21
C ALA A 81 -35.10 0.63 -25.22
N PRO A 82 -35.68 0.53 -24.01
CA PRO A 82 -35.55 1.58 -22.99
C PRO A 82 -34.11 1.91 -22.65
N ASN A 83 -33.85 3.18 -22.29
CA ASN A 83 -32.53 3.61 -21.81
C ASN A 83 -32.10 2.73 -20.64
N ARG A 84 -30.85 2.26 -20.70
CA ARG A 84 -30.28 1.42 -19.66
C ARG A 84 -29.30 2.24 -18.81
N LYS A 85 -29.34 2.02 -17.50
CA LYS A 85 -28.38 2.58 -16.54
C LYS A 85 -27.17 1.67 -16.45
N TYR A 86 -26.05 2.15 -16.93
CA TYR A 86 -24.75 1.49 -16.85
C TYR A 86 -23.96 1.99 -15.67
N TYR A 87 -23.04 1.16 -15.18
CA TYR A 87 -22.12 1.47 -14.10
C TYR A 87 -20.70 1.25 -14.59
N LYS A 88 -19.78 2.13 -14.18
CA LYS A 88 -18.35 2.02 -14.46
C LYS A 88 -17.53 2.41 -13.25
N VAL A 89 -16.34 1.82 -13.10
CA VAL A 89 -15.32 2.26 -12.15
C VAL A 89 -14.78 3.62 -12.61
N CYS A 90 -14.56 4.54 -11.67
CA CYS A 90 -14.07 5.88 -11.98
C CYS A 90 -13.01 6.38 -10.99
N LYS A 91 -12.61 5.54 -10.04
CA LYS A 91 -11.42 5.78 -9.20
C LYS A 91 -10.60 4.51 -9.16
N SER A 92 -9.30 4.67 -9.20
CA SER A 92 -8.34 3.62 -8.97
C SER A 92 -7.48 3.92 -7.76
N PHE A 93 -7.01 2.88 -7.09
CA PHE A 93 -6.12 2.94 -5.96
C PHE A 93 -5.28 1.66 -5.88
N ASN A 94 -4.12 1.77 -5.30
CA ASN A 94 -3.27 0.64 -4.97
C ASN A 94 -3.12 0.56 -3.45
N LEU A 95 -3.68 -0.50 -2.84
CA LEU A 95 -3.57 -0.78 -1.42
C LEU A 95 -2.63 -1.97 -1.21
N ASN A 96 -1.52 -1.72 -0.53
CA ASN A 96 -0.59 -2.76 -0.15
C ASN A 96 -0.61 -2.94 1.38
N ILE A 97 -0.85 -4.18 1.83
CA ILE A 97 -0.83 -4.57 3.24
C ILE A 97 0.30 -5.57 3.41
N SER A 98 1.23 -5.27 4.31
CA SER A 98 2.34 -6.15 4.63
C SER A 98 2.39 -6.37 6.14
N LEU A 99 2.39 -7.64 6.55
CA LEU A 99 2.57 -8.07 7.94
C LEU A 99 3.71 -9.08 8.00
N SER A 100 4.66 -8.84 8.87
CA SER A 100 5.75 -9.76 9.19
C SER A 100 5.98 -9.79 10.70
N ASN A 101 6.86 -10.67 11.18
CA ASN A 101 7.18 -10.74 12.61
C ASN A 101 7.72 -9.42 13.18
N ASP A 102 8.30 -8.57 12.32
CA ASP A 102 9.03 -7.36 12.71
C ASP A 102 8.41 -6.06 12.19
N SER A 103 7.36 -6.16 11.36
CA SER A 103 6.77 -4.97 10.76
C SER A 103 5.34 -5.18 10.30
N PHE A 104 4.54 -4.13 10.48
CA PHE A 104 3.23 -3.99 9.87
C PHE A 104 3.17 -2.68 9.11
N SER A 105 2.71 -2.71 7.87
CA SER A 105 2.53 -1.50 7.06
C SER A 105 1.30 -1.61 6.18
N ILE A 106 0.60 -0.49 6.07
CA ILE A 106 -0.47 -0.31 5.10
C ILE A 106 -0.11 0.94 4.29
N THR A 107 0.04 0.78 2.98
CA THR A 107 0.28 1.89 2.07
C THR A 107 -0.84 1.98 1.06
N ASN A 108 -1.44 3.16 0.96
CA ASN A 108 -2.44 3.50 -0.04
C ASN A 108 -1.82 4.52 -1.00
N ARG A 109 -1.82 4.22 -2.27
CA ARG A 109 -1.43 5.13 -3.34
C ARG A 109 -2.64 5.34 -4.24
N GLU A 110 -3.04 6.57 -4.38
CA GLU A 110 -3.98 6.95 -5.42
C GLU A 110 -3.29 6.89 -6.76
N GLU A 111 -4.09 6.66 -7.78
CA GLU A 111 -3.56 6.47 -9.11
C GLU A 111 -2.97 7.77 -9.66
N TYR A 112 -2.02 7.57 -10.37
CA TYR A 112 -1.06 8.29 -11.17
C TYR A 112 -1.68 9.41 -12.01
N ASP A 113 -1.57 10.65 -11.56
CA ASP A 113 -1.65 11.82 -12.44
C ASP A 113 -0.34 12.01 -13.23
N GLY A 114 0.27 10.92 -13.63
CA GLY A 114 1.45 10.96 -14.48
C GLY A 114 2.34 9.74 -14.36
N ILE A 115 2.82 9.27 -15.49
CA ILE A 115 3.84 8.23 -15.54
C ILE A 115 5.19 8.90 -15.23
N HIS A 116 5.77 8.59 -14.07
CA HIS A 116 7.16 8.95 -13.79
C HIS A 116 8.06 8.13 -14.73
N LYS A 117 8.61 8.79 -15.75
CA LYS A 117 9.52 8.20 -16.73
C LYS A 117 10.83 7.81 -16.04
N THR A 118 10.82 6.67 -15.33
CA THR A 118 12.06 6.07 -14.86
C THR A 118 12.80 5.46 -16.04
N THR A 119 14.12 5.45 -16.00
CA THR A 119 14.96 4.92 -17.07
C THR A 119 14.61 3.47 -17.43
N SER A 120 14.14 2.68 -16.44
CA SER A 120 13.79 1.27 -16.60
C SER A 120 12.55 1.01 -17.46
N ILE A 121 11.59 1.96 -17.48
CA ILE A 121 10.34 1.82 -18.28
C ILE A 121 10.28 2.76 -19.50
N SER A 122 11.34 3.54 -19.74
CA SER A 122 11.34 4.55 -20.80
C SER A 122 11.16 3.95 -22.22
N LYS A 123 11.65 2.73 -22.42
CA LYS A 123 11.45 2.01 -23.69
C LYS A 123 9.99 1.59 -23.87
N LEU A 124 9.43 0.93 -22.85
CA LEU A 124 8.02 0.53 -22.86
C LEU A 124 7.08 1.72 -23.06
N TYR A 125 7.40 2.85 -22.42
CA TYR A 125 6.62 4.08 -22.61
C TYR A 125 6.62 4.54 -24.06
N LYS A 126 7.78 4.54 -24.74
CA LYS A 126 7.88 4.89 -26.16
C LYS A 126 7.12 3.89 -27.05
N ASP A 127 7.21 2.61 -26.74
CA ASP A 127 6.52 1.55 -27.49
C ASP A 127 4.98 1.73 -27.37
N VAL A 128 4.48 2.10 -26.20
CA VAL A 128 3.06 2.40 -25.96
C VAL A 128 2.62 3.71 -26.64
N GLU A 129 3.45 4.78 -26.58
CA GLU A 129 3.15 6.04 -27.30
C GLU A 129 3.13 5.87 -28.83
N ALA A 130 3.89 4.92 -29.36
CA ALA A 130 3.98 4.64 -30.80
C ALA A 130 2.87 3.72 -31.30
N LEU A 131 1.96 3.23 -30.43
CA LEU A 131 0.88 2.35 -30.84
C LEU A 131 -0.05 3.05 -31.85
N PRO A 132 -0.30 2.44 -33.04
CA PRO A 132 -1.18 3.03 -34.02
C PRO A 132 -2.64 2.95 -33.57
N VAL A 133 -3.38 4.04 -33.76
CA VAL A 133 -4.81 4.13 -33.37
C VAL A 133 -5.71 3.66 -34.53
N HIS A 134 -5.55 2.41 -34.96
CA HIS A 134 -6.37 1.81 -36.00
C HIS A 134 -6.95 0.48 -35.55
N ALA A 135 -8.14 0.14 -36.03
CA ALA A 135 -8.83 -1.12 -35.66
C ALA A 135 -8.03 -2.39 -36.00
N ASP A 136 -7.14 -2.31 -36.99
CA ASP A 136 -6.30 -3.44 -37.43
C ASP A 136 -5.09 -3.69 -36.48
N SER A 137 -4.84 -2.80 -35.52
CA SER A 137 -3.68 -2.85 -34.61
C SER A 137 -3.92 -3.66 -33.32
N LEU A 138 -4.98 -4.47 -33.27
CA LEU A 138 -5.33 -5.24 -32.07
C LEU A 138 -4.18 -6.13 -31.56
N LEU A 139 -3.37 -6.68 -32.47
CA LEU A 139 -2.22 -7.51 -32.09
C LEU A 139 -1.12 -6.69 -31.42
N ASP A 140 -0.89 -5.46 -31.91
CA ASP A 140 0.12 -4.56 -31.34
C ASP A 140 -0.28 -4.13 -29.91
N PHE A 141 -1.55 -3.78 -29.71
CA PHE A 141 -2.09 -3.48 -28.37
C PHE A 141 -1.98 -4.67 -27.43
N ARG A 142 -2.31 -5.88 -27.92
CA ARG A 142 -2.16 -7.11 -27.12
C ARG A 142 -0.70 -7.35 -26.72
N GLN A 143 0.23 -7.21 -27.64
CA GLN A 143 1.65 -7.42 -27.37
C GLN A 143 2.19 -6.36 -26.38
N ALA A 144 1.80 -5.10 -26.54
CA ALA A 144 2.18 -4.04 -25.64
C ALA A 144 1.66 -4.30 -24.20
N LEU A 145 0.41 -4.74 -24.08
CA LEU A 145 -0.19 -5.10 -22.80
C LEU A 145 0.58 -6.23 -22.11
N ILE A 146 0.87 -7.32 -22.84
CA ILE A 146 1.66 -8.45 -22.34
C ILE A 146 3.04 -7.98 -21.86
N ASN A 147 3.70 -7.10 -22.61
CA ASN A 147 5.02 -6.58 -22.24
C ASN A 147 4.96 -5.75 -20.94
N VAL A 148 3.91 -4.94 -20.78
CA VAL A 148 3.70 -4.16 -19.55
C VAL A 148 3.38 -5.08 -18.37
N GLU A 149 2.51 -6.07 -18.53
CA GLU A 149 2.16 -7.05 -17.50
C GLU A 149 3.37 -7.85 -17.03
N ASN A 150 4.22 -8.31 -17.95
CA ASN A 150 5.46 -9.01 -17.61
C ASN A 150 6.40 -8.10 -16.78
N GLN A 151 6.51 -6.82 -17.13
CA GLN A 151 7.34 -5.89 -16.38
C GLN A 151 6.77 -5.58 -14.97
N ILE A 152 5.45 -5.55 -14.83
CA ILE A 152 4.79 -5.44 -13.53
C ILE A 152 5.16 -6.66 -12.69
N GLN A 153 4.99 -7.86 -13.22
CA GLN A 153 5.30 -9.10 -12.51
C GLN A 153 6.77 -9.17 -12.07
N GLU A 154 7.71 -8.88 -12.96
CA GLU A 154 9.15 -8.84 -12.63
C GLU A 154 9.45 -7.84 -11.50
N SER A 155 8.76 -6.70 -11.51
CA SER A 155 8.93 -5.67 -10.50
C SER A 155 8.36 -6.11 -9.14
N GLU A 156 7.23 -6.81 -9.14
CA GLU A 156 6.62 -7.37 -7.93
C GLU A 156 7.50 -8.47 -7.31
N GLU A 157 8.08 -9.34 -8.14
CA GLU A 157 9.04 -10.36 -7.69
C GLU A 157 10.26 -9.71 -7.02
N LYS A 158 10.86 -8.69 -7.65
CA LYS A 158 11.98 -7.93 -7.05
C LYS A 158 11.60 -7.28 -5.71
N VAL A 159 10.39 -6.73 -5.61
CA VAL A 159 9.89 -6.15 -4.35
C VAL A 159 9.75 -7.22 -3.28
N ASN A 160 9.26 -8.41 -3.63
CA ASN A 160 9.11 -9.54 -2.70
C ASN A 160 10.48 -10.05 -2.22
N ASP A 161 11.45 -10.17 -3.10
CA ASP A 161 12.83 -10.54 -2.75
C ASP A 161 13.48 -9.53 -1.80
N LEU A 162 13.31 -8.23 -2.08
CA LEU A 162 13.79 -7.17 -1.18
C LEU A 162 13.11 -7.21 0.20
N ARG A 163 11.83 -7.54 0.26
CA ARG A 163 11.11 -7.74 1.53
C ARG A 163 11.67 -8.93 2.30
N ALA A 164 11.90 -10.06 1.62
CA ALA A 164 12.51 -11.24 2.22
C ALA A 164 13.92 -10.94 2.76
N LEU A 165 14.73 -10.23 1.99
CA LEU A 165 16.05 -9.78 2.42
C LEU A 165 15.99 -8.87 3.65
N LYS A 166 15.05 -7.92 3.66
CA LYS A 166 14.82 -7.05 4.83
C LYS A 166 14.46 -7.87 6.08
N GLN A 167 13.58 -8.86 5.96
CA GLN A 167 13.23 -9.75 7.07
C GLN A 167 14.43 -10.53 7.57
N LYS A 168 15.27 -11.04 6.67
CA LYS A 168 16.52 -11.75 7.04
C LYS A 168 17.48 -10.85 7.81
N ILE A 169 17.61 -9.58 7.41
CA ILE A 169 18.43 -8.59 8.12
C ILE A 169 17.89 -8.38 9.54
N LEU A 170 16.58 -8.18 9.68
CA LEU A 170 15.95 -7.98 11.00
C LEU A 170 16.06 -9.23 11.88
N TYR A 171 15.87 -10.42 11.31
CA TYR A 171 16.06 -11.68 12.03
C TYR A 171 17.49 -11.83 12.56
N ASN A 172 18.50 -11.55 11.72
CA ASN A 172 19.91 -11.56 12.13
C ASN A 172 20.18 -10.52 13.24
N LEU A 173 19.58 -9.33 13.14
CA LEU A 173 19.67 -8.30 14.16
C LEU A 173 19.14 -8.79 15.52
N HIS A 174 17.98 -9.48 15.53
CA HIS A 174 17.43 -10.06 16.76
C HIS A 174 18.34 -11.12 17.39
N SER A 175 19.07 -11.88 16.58
CA SER A 175 19.99 -12.90 17.08
C SER A 175 21.29 -12.33 17.69
N ILE A 176 21.70 -11.12 17.27
CA ILE A 176 22.88 -10.43 17.83
C ILE A 176 22.61 -9.90 19.25
N PHE A 177 21.37 -9.59 19.56
CA PHE A 177 20.95 -9.03 20.86
C PHE A 177 20.06 -10.02 21.63
N PRO A 178 20.63 -11.10 22.17
CA PRO A 178 19.87 -12.15 22.84
C PRO A 178 19.24 -11.67 24.14
N LYS A 179 18.08 -12.26 24.51
CA LYS A 179 17.24 -11.86 25.63
C LYS A 179 17.90 -12.02 26.99
N ASP A 180 18.87 -12.90 27.12
CA ASP A 180 19.65 -13.17 28.34
C ASP A 180 20.70 -12.09 28.64
N LYS A 181 21.16 -11.34 27.63
CA LYS A 181 22.17 -10.30 27.77
C LYS A 181 21.62 -8.88 27.73
N PHE A 182 20.53 -8.68 26.98
CA PHE A 182 19.94 -7.36 26.76
C PHE A 182 18.48 -7.38 27.22
N ASP A 183 18.11 -6.40 28.05
CA ASP A 183 16.73 -6.29 28.47
C ASP A 183 15.81 -5.82 27.32
N PRO A 184 14.47 -5.93 27.46
CA PRO A 184 13.55 -5.56 26.42
C PRO A 184 13.68 -4.11 25.97
N PHE A 185 13.93 -3.17 26.90
CA PHE A 185 14.03 -1.75 26.59
C PHE A 185 15.35 -1.42 25.85
N GLU A 186 16.45 -2.03 26.25
CA GLU A 186 17.73 -1.91 25.53
C GLU A 186 17.63 -2.40 24.10
N ARG A 187 16.96 -3.50 23.86
CA ARG A 187 16.73 -4.03 22.51
C ARG A 187 15.83 -3.11 21.70
N ASP A 188 14.79 -2.55 22.30
CA ASP A 188 13.90 -1.60 21.61
C ASP A 188 14.64 -0.33 21.21
N ILE A 189 15.53 0.19 22.05
CA ILE A 189 16.43 1.30 21.72
C ILE A 189 17.24 0.98 20.46
N ILE A 190 17.93 -0.17 20.44
CA ILE A 190 18.76 -0.59 19.30
C ILE A 190 17.91 -0.68 18.01
N TYR A 191 16.73 -1.32 18.10
CA TYR A 191 15.85 -1.46 16.94
C TYR A 191 15.33 -0.12 16.43
N LYS A 192 14.96 0.80 17.32
CA LYS A 192 14.52 2.14 16.95
C LYS A 192 15.63 2.94 16.27
N ILE A 193 16.85 2.88 16.82
CA ILE A 193 18.00 3.56 16.21
C ILE A 193 18.29 3.01 14.82
N ILE A 194 18.32 1.69 14.63
CA ILE A 194 18.65 1.05 13.34
C ILE A 194 17.52 1.27 12.33
N LYS A 195 16.27 1.19 12.75
CA LYS A 195 15.11 1.27 11.85
C LYS A 195 14.75 2.70 11.45
N SER A 196 14.87 3.64 12.38
CA SER A 196 14.35 5.00 12.21
C SER A 196 15.44 6.07 12.15
N SER A 197 16.68 5.72 12.54
CA SER A 197 17.86 6.62 12.55
C SER A 197 17.55 8.00 13.16
N PRO A 198 17.00 8.08 14.38
CA PRO A 198 16.62 9.36 14.99
C PRO A 198 17.83 10.31 15.07
N ASP A 199 17.58 11.61 14.95
CA ASP A 199 18.65 12.61 14.87
C ASP A 199 19.24 12.99 16.23
N SER A 200 18.49 12.80 17.32
CA SER A 200 18.88 13.16 18.68
C SER A 200 18.34 12.18 19.71
N LEU A 201 18.78 12.35 20.98
CA LEU A 201 18.27 11.61 22.11
C LEU A 201 16.79 11.94 22.38
N GLU A 202 16.38 13.19 22.18
CA GLU A 202 14.99 13.63 22.31
C GLU A 202 14.10 12.90 21.32
N SER A 203 14.46 12.90 20.03
CA SER A 203 13.74 12.16 18.98
C SER A 203 13.67 10.65 19.28
N LEU A 204 14.74 10.07 19.81
CA LEU A 204 14.74 8.67 20.23
C LEU A 204 13.78 8.44 21.38
N SER A 205 13.77 9.33 22.37
CA SER A 205 12.87 9.24 23.54
C SER A 205 11.40 9.35 23.15
N GLU A 206 11.08 10.24 22.21
CA GLU A 206 9.73 10.35 21.64
C GLU A 206 9.30 9.07 20.93
N LEU A 207 10.18 8.46 20.11
CA LEU A 207 9.92 7.20 19.44
C LEU A 207 9.71 6.03 20.40
N LEU A 208 10.33 6.07 21.56
CA LEU A 208 10.21 5.08 22.63
C LEU A 208 9.04 5.38 23.58
N ALA A 209 8.41 6.54 23.47
CA ALA A 209 7.40 7.06 24.39
C ALA A 209 7.88 7.07 25.88
N THR A 210 9.15 7.47 26.09
CA THR A 210 9.82 7.52 27.39
C THR A 210 10.45 8.89 27.67
N SER A 211 10.92 9.11 28.89
CA SER A 211 11.65 10.35 29.21
C SER A 211 13.08 10.32 28.65
N THR A 212 13.61 11.48 28.27
CA THR A 212 15.01 11.63 27.84
C THR A 212 16.00 11.14 28.87
N LYS A 213 15.71 11.33 30.16
CA LYS A 213 16.53 10.84 31.27
C LYS A 213 16.60 9.31 31.31
N GLU A 214 15.47 8.64 31.17
CA GLU A 214 15.39 7.17 31.18
C GLU A 214 16.09 6.59 29.94
N THR A 215 15.86 7.18 28.79
CA THR A 215 16.52 6.80 27.52
C THR A 215 18.03 6.99 27.62
N SER A 216 18.52 8.11 28.17
CA SER A 216 19.93 8.37 28.36
C SER A 216 20.61 7.34 29.27
N VAL A 217 19.97 6.99 30.39
CA VAL A 217 20.51 5.95 31.29
C VAL A 217 20.62 4.61 30.57
N ALA A 218 19.62 4.21 29.83
CA ALA A 218 19.61 2.95 29.09
C ALA A 218 20.63 2.95 27.94
N VAL A 219 20.80 4.05 27.21
CA VAL A 219 21.82 4.21 26.15
C VAL A 219 23.24 4.10 26.76
N ASN A 220 23.49 4.74 27.89
CA ASN A 220 24.77 4.66 28.59
C ASN A 220 25.06 3.22 29.07
N HIS A 221 24.06 2.52 29.59
CA HIS A 221 24.17 1.11 29.96
C HIS A 221 24.47 0.21 28.75
N LEU A 222 23.78 0.40 27.65
CA LEU A 222 24.06 -0.27 26.37
C LEU A 222 25.51 -0.01 25.92
N TYR A 223 25.95 1.23 26.01
CA TYR A 223 27.32 1.60 25.61
C TYR A 223 28.37 0.83 26.41
N THR A 224 28.13 0.55 27.68
CA THR A 224 29.05 -0.26 28.50
C THR A 224 29.03 -1.75 28.14
N LYS A 225 27.90 -2.28 27.74
CA LYS A 225 27.73 -3.69 27.33
C LYS A 225 28.35 -4.02 25.98
N LEU A 226 28.45 -3.03 25.07
CA LEU A 226 29.00 -3.23 23.76
C LEU A 226 30.55 -3.27 23.83
N SER A 227 31.13 -4.31 23.24
CA SER A 227 32.60 -4.49 23.21
C SER A 227 33.28 -3.81 22.03
N SER A 228 32.57 -3.70 20.89
CA SER A 228 33.12 -3.12 19.66
C SER A 228 33.12 -1.59 19.69
N ASN A 229 34.23 -0.99 19.32
CA ASN A 229 34.36 0.47 19.16
C ASN A 229 33.43 1.03 18.07
N GLU A 230 33.13 0.25 17.02
CA GLU A 230 32.22 0.64 15.96
C GLU A 230 30.80 0.69 16.49
N ALA A 231 30.35 -0.32 17.25
CA ALA A 231 29.04 -0.34 17.88
C ALA A 231 28.88 0.81 18.90
N LYS A 232 29.95 1.10 19.67
CA LYS A 232 30.00 2.25 20.57
C LYS A 232 29.88 3.58 19.83
N ARG A 233 30.55 3.73 18.69
CA ARG A 233 30.46 4.93 17.85
C ARG A 233 29.04 5.18 17.35
N PHE A 234 28.31 4.11 17.07
CA PHE A 234 26.90 4.17 16.65
C PHE A 234 25.98 4.76 17.73
N LEU A 235 26.22 4.48 19.02
CA LEU A 235 25.47 5.03 20.13
C LEU A 235 25.91 6.41 20.59
N ARG A 236 27.11 6.85 20.21
CA ARG A 236 27.76 8.07 20.77
C ARG A 236 26.91 9.32 20.62
N LYS A 237 26.15 9.47 19.52
CA LYS A 237 25.30 10.65 19.29
C LYS A 237 24.09 10.74 20.22
N TYR A 238 23.77 9.68 20.94
CA TYR A 238 22.64 9.59 21.88
C TYR A 238 23.11 9.62 23.34
N GLN A 239 24.41 9.78 23.59
CA GLN A 239 24.93 9.95 24.94
C GLN A 239 24.92 11.44 25.34
N ILE A 240 24.61 11.69 26.61
CA ILE A 240 24.74 13.00 27.27
C ILE A 240 25.94 12.91 28.21
#